data_60913627fc1dde32acbb8392b79b27d8
#
_entry.id   60913627fc1dde32acbb8392b79b27d8
#
_cell.length_a   1.000
_cell.length_b   1.000
_cell.length_c   1.000
_cell.angle_alpha   90.00
_cell.angle_beta   90.00
_cell.angle_gamma   90.00
#
_symmetry.space_group_name_H-M   'P 1'
#
loop_
_entity.id
_entity.type
_entity.pdbx_description
1 polymer ?
#
loop_
_entity_poly.entity_id
_entity_poly.type
_entity_poly.pdbx_seq_one_letter_code
_entity_poly.pdbx_strand_id
1 'polypeptide(L)'
;MNEKTARQIAEMKNQTIGVEVEMNSITRQRAAKVAAAYFGTGRYENTAGRNGYSTWSAWDADGREWKFQKDVSIAGPDEQKCELVTPILTYGDIETLQELCRQLRHNGAKSDASRGCGVHIHIGAQGHTPQSLRNLANIMASHESLIAEALKLDRSRMSRYCRTVDPRFLEQVNRRKPRSMAHLADIWYTSNGASYGRSHHYNDSRYHMLNLHATFTKGTVEFRLFQFDEPTAERRGGIHAGQLKSYIQLCLALSQMAKDVRTASPKPQQNENPKYAMRTWLLRLGFIGEEFATARDFLTRNLTGDTAFRHGRAAA
;
A
#
# COMPACT_ATOMS: atom_id res chain seq x y z
N MET A 1 -22.80 -1.76 15.57
CA MET A 1 -22.15 -0.79 14.65
C MET A 1 -23.19 0.25 14.27
N ASN A 2 -22.86 1.55 14.32
CA ASN A 2 -23.82 2.59 13.92
C ASN A 2 -23.85 2.74 12.38
N GLU A 3 -24.94 3.37 11.87
CA GLU A 3 -25.18 3.54 10.42
C GLU A 3 -24.04 4.27 9.70
N LYS A 4 -23.46 5.30 10.32
CA LYS A 4 -22.34 6.05 9.75
C LYS A 4 -21.12 5.14 9.49
N THR A 5 -20.76 4.31 10.45
CA THR A 5 -19.64 3.36 10.32
C THR A 5 -19.95 2.28 9.28
N ALA A 6 -21.19 1.77 9.26
CA ALA A 6 -21.61 0.78 8.26
C ALA A 6 -21.49 1.34 6.84
N ARG A 7 -21.94 2.58 6.62
CA ARG A 7 -21.81 3.28 5.36
C ARG A 7 -20.33 3.51 4.98
N GLN A 8 -19.49 3.99 5.90
CA GLN A 8 -18.05 4.17 5.68
C GLN A 8 -17.39 2.88 5.21
N ILE A 9 -17.70 1.73 5.84
CA ILE A 9 -17.17 0.42 5.46
C ILE A 9 -17.68 0.00 4.06
N ALA A 10 -18.95 0.21 3.76
CA ALA A 10 -19.50 -0.10 2.45
C ALA A 10 -18.85 0.72 1.35
N GLU A 11 -18.71 2.03 1.53
CA GLU A 11 -18.05 2.92 0.56
C GLU A 11 -16.55 2.61 0.42
N MET A 12 -15.87 2.24 1.51
CA MET A 12 -14.49 1.75 1.48
C MET A 12 -14.35 0.52 0.56
N LYS A 13 -15.26 -0.44 0.64
CA LYS A 13 -15.23 -1.69 -0.14
C LYS A 13 -15.58 -1.49 -1.62
N ASN A 14 -16.22 -0.40 -1.99
CA ASN A 14 -16.60 -0.09 -3.38
C ASN A 14 -15.44 0.52 -4.21
N GLN A 15 -14.30 0.79 -3.59
CA GLN A 15 -13.15 1.35 -4.29
C GLN A 15 -12.41 0.27 -5.08
N THR A 16 -11.80 0.66 -6.21
CA THR A 16 -10.95 -0.23 -7.00
C THR A 16 -9.53 -0.29 -6.44
N ILE A 17 -8.88 -1.43 -6.65
CA ILE A 17 -7.59 -1.77 -6.06
C ILE A 17 -6.62 -2.21 -7.16
N GLY A 18 -5.38 -1.77 -7.11
CA GLY A 18 -4.24 -2.34 -7.83
C GLY A 18 -3.16 -2.70 -6.83
N VAL A 19 -2.46 -3.80 -7.05
CA VAL A 19 -1.38 -4.24 -6.14
C VAL A 19 -0.16 -4.64 -6.94
N GLU A 20 1.01 -4.14 -6.50
CA GLU A 20 2.32 -4.56 -6.97
C GLU A 20 3.01 -5.28 -5.81
N VAL A 21 3.47 -6.53 -6.04
CA VAL A 21 4.20 -7.33 -5.04
C VAL A 21 5.54 -7.71 -5.60
N GLU A 22 6.59 -7.10 -5.06
CA GLU A 22 7.96 -7.41 -5.43
C GLU A 22 8.43 -8.70 -4.74
N MET A 23 9.12 -9.56 -5.48
CA MET A 23 9.64 -10.84 -4.98
C MET A 23 10.89 -11.27 -5.76
N ASN A 24 11.68 -12.15 -5.16
CA ASN A 24 12.77 -12.82 -5.84
C ASN A 24 12.71 -14.35 -5.65
N SER A 25 13.77 -15.04 -6.07
CA SER A 25 13.92 -16.51 -5.97
C SER A 25 12.88 -17.30 -6.80
N ILE A 26 12.17 -16.63 -7.68
CA ILE A 26 11.26 -17.22 -8.65
C ILE A 26 11.42 -16.49 -10.00
N THR A 27 11.41 -17.22 -11.11
CA THR A 27 11.41 -16.58 -12.43
C THR A 27 10.01 -16.08 -12.79
N ARG A 28 9.93 -15.02 -13.58
CA ARG A 28 8.66 -14.44 -14.07
C ARG A 28 7.81 -15.48 -14.80
N GLN A 29 8.44 -16.34 -15.64
CA GLN A 29 7.77 -17.43 -16.31
C GLN A 29 7.15 -18.43 -15.33
N ARG A 30 7.92 -18.86 -14.31
CA ARG A 30 7.43 -19.79 -13.28
C ARG A 30 6.28 -19.17 -12.50
N ALA A 31 6.38 -17.91 -12.13
CA ALA A 31 5.33 -17.19 -11.42
C ALA A 31 4.04 -17.10 -12.24
N ALA A 32 4.14 -16.76 -13.54
CA ALA A 32 2.98 -16.75 -14.46
C ALA A 32 2.36 -18.13 -14.63
N LYS A 33 3.18 -19.19 -14.74
CA LYS A 33 2.69 -20.58 -14.80
C LYS A 33 1.94 -20.99 -13.53
N VAL A 34 2.45 -20.62 -12.36
CA VAL A 34 1.78 -20.86 -11.07
C VAL A 34 0.43 -20.14 -11.02
N ALA A 35 0.38 -18.89 -11.45
CA ALA A 35 -0.86 -18.12 -11.50
C ALA A 35 -1.89 -18.74 -12.46
N ALA A 36 -1.48 -19.09 -13.67
CA ALA A 36 -2.37 -19.75 -14.65
C ALA A 36 -2.93 -21.08 -14.15
N ALA A 37 -2.11 -21.86 -13.44
CA ALA A 37 -2.56 -23.11 -12.81
C ALA A 37 -3.56 -22.83 -11.67
N TYR A 38 -3.29 -21.85 -10.84
CA TYR A 38 -4.19 -21.43 -9.74
C TYR A 38 -5.55 -20.95 -10.30
N PHE A 39 -5.55 -20.14 -11.35
CA PHE A 39 -6.77 -19.66 -11.99
C PHE A 39 -7.53 -20.75 -12.77
N GLY A 40 -6.95 -21.93 -12.95
CA GLY A 40 -7.53 -23.04 -13.70
C GLY A 40 -7.57 -22.83 -15.21
N THR A 41 -6.98 -21.75 -15.73
CA THR A 41 -6.99 -21.43 -17.15
C THR A 41 -5.84 -22.09 -17.92
N GLY A 42 -4.74 -22.40 -17.24
CA GLY A 42 -3.50 -22.87 -17.86
C GLY A 42 -2.85 -21.85 -18.81
N ARG A 43 -3.45 -20.67 -18.99
CA ARG A 43 -3.01 -19.66 -19.95
C ARG A 43 -1.97 -18.73 -19.37
N TYR A 44 -0.73 -18.82 -19.86
CA TYR A 44 0.35 -17.87 -19.58
C TYR A 44 1.23 -17.69 -20.82
N GLU A 45 1.74 -16.49 -21.03
CA GLU A 45 2.47 -16.12 -22.23
C GLU A 45 3.63 -15.16 -21.91
N ASN A 46 4.67 -15.18 -22.76
CA ASN A 46 5.69 -14.12 -22.75
C ASN A 46 5.10 -12.88 -23.44
N THR A 47 4.93 -11.81 -22.69
CA THR A 47 4.43 -10.51 -23.16
C THR A 47 5.46 -9.41 -23.14
N ALA A 48 6.75 -9.77 -23.07
CA ALA A 48 7.90 -8.84 -22.93
C ALA A 48 7.95 -7.76 -24.03
N GLY A 49 7.54 -8.10 -25.25
CA GLY A 49 7.48 -7.16 -26.38
C GLY A 49 6.51 -6.00 -26.22
N ARG A 50 5.60 -6.06 -25.23
CA ARG A 50 4.57 -5.02 -25.02
C ARG A 50 5.04 -3.85 -24.16
N ASN A 51 5.97 -4.06 -23.24
CA ASN A 51 6.32 -3.02 -22.24
C ASN A 51 7.81 -2.92 -21.88
N GLY A 52 8.69 -3.75 -22.44
CA GLY A 52 10.12 -3.70 -22.18
C GLY A 52 10.59 -4.21 -20.80
N TYR A 53 9.70 -4.71 -19.95
CA TYR A 53 10.02 -5.20 -18.60
C TYR A 53 10.23 -6.71 -18.52
N SER A 54 10.54 -7.38 -19.63
CA SER A 54 10.72 -8.83 -19.69
C SER A 54 9.52 -9.60 -19.06
N THR A 55 8.32 -9.16 -19.34
CA THR A 55 7.06 -9.56 -18.70
C THR A 55 6.60 -10.93 -19.18
N TRP A 56 6.10 -11.72 -18.23
CA TRP A 56 5.22 -12.87 -18.47
C TRP A 56 3.85 -12.54 -17.88
N SER A 57 2.80 -12.94 -18.57
CA SER A 57 1.41 -12.71 -18.13
C SER A 57 0.68 -14.01 -17.96
N ALA A 58 -0.26 -14.03 -17.02
CA ALA A 58 -1.26 -15.08 -16.85
C ALA A 58 -2.65 -14.43 -16.88
N TRP A 59 -3.66 -15.20 -17.26
CA TRP A 59 -5.04 -14.73 -17.31
C TRP A 59 -5.91 -15.54 -16.36
N ASP A 60 -6.77 -14.85 -15.60
CA ASP A 60 -7.78 -15.49 -14.78
C ASP A 60 -9.03 -15.90 -15.61
N ALA A 61 -10.02 -16.50 -14.94
CA ALA A 61 -11.24 -16.97 -15.59
C ALA A 61 -12.09 -15.85 -16.21
N ASP A 62 -11.96 -14.61 -15.70
CA ASP A 62 -12.63 -13.42 -16.23
C ASP A 62 -11.85 -12.79 -17.39
N GLY A 63 -10.71 -13.37 -17.79
CA GLY A 63 -9.85 -12.87 -18.85
C GLY A 63 -9.02 -11.66 -18.44
N ARG A 64 -8.91 -11.35 -17.15
CA ARG A 64 -8.08 -10.26 -16.64
C ARG A 64 -6.61 -10.66 -16.64
N GLU A 65 -5.73 -9.77 -17.11
CA GLU A 65 -4.29 -10.02 -17.24
C GLU A 65 -3.56 -9.74 -15.93
N TRP A 66 -2.86 -10.74 -15.39
CA TRP A 66 -1.95 -10.66 -14.24
C TRP A 66 -0.52 -10.71 -14.76
N LYS A 67 0.27 -9.67 -14.48
CA LYS A 67 1.62 -9.51 -15.04
C LYS A 67 2.68 -9.86 -14.02
N PHE A 68 3.74 -10.49 -14.50
CA PHE A 68 4.95 -10.79 -13.76
C PHE A 68 6.10 -10.14 -14.52
N GLN A 69 6.59 -9.01 -14.02
CA GLN A 69 7.56 -8.17 -14.72
C GLN A 69 8.85 -8.01 -13.93
N LYS A 70 9.91 -7.55 -14.62
CA LYS A 70 11.19 -7.26 -13.98
C LYS A 70 11.11 -5.90 -13.29
N ASP A 71 11.49 -5.84 -12.00
CA ASP A 71 11.87 -4.60 -11.34
C ASP A 71 13.36 -4.64 -10.99
N VAL A 72 14.09 -3.60 -11.36
CA VAL A 72 15.55 -3.53 -11.20
C VAL A 72 15.98 -3.32 -9.74
N SER A 73 15.09 -2.78 -8.90
CA SER A 73 15.35 -2.53 -7.48
C SER A 73 15.47 -3.81 -6.64
N ILE A 74 14.85 -4.90 -7.12
CA ILE A 74 14.87 -6.19 -6.44
C ILE A 74 16.29 -6.78 -6.46
N ALA A 75 16.75 -7.29 -5.31
CA ALA A 75 18.05 -7.93 -5.21
C ALA A 75 18.07 -9.34 -5.83
N GLY A 76 19.23 -9.75 -6.34
CA GLY A 76 19.47 -11.08 -6.89
C GLY A 76 19.65 -11.11 -8.41
N PRO A 77 19.73 -12.31 -9.00
CA PRO A 77 19.89 -12.48 -10.44
C PRO A 77 18.69 -11.93 -11.22
N ASP A 78 18.95 -11.33 -12.37
CA ASP A 78 17.93 -10.64 -13.19
C ASP A 78 16.74 -11.52 -13.59
N GLU A 79 16.99 -12.80 -13.85
CA GLU A 79 15.94 -13.76 -14.19
C GLU A 79 15.02 -14.09 -13.01
N GLN A 80 15.48 -13.88 -11.78
CA GLN A 80 14.73 -14.12 -10.54
C GLN A 80 14.12 -12.86 -9.91
N LYS A 81 14.32 -11.69 -10.52
CA LYS A 81 13.63 -10.47 -10.14
C LYS A 81 12.21 -10.50 -10.71
N CYS A 82 11.23 -10.49 -9.86
CA CYS A 82 9.83 -10.66 -10.25
C CYS A 82 8.93 -9.72 -9.46
N GLU A 83 8.16 -8.92 -10.14
CA GLU A 83 7.09 -8.10 -9.57
C GLU A 83 5.74 -8.60 -10.11
N LEU A 84 4.85 -9.03 -9.24
CA LEU A 84 3.45 -9.27 -9.58
C LEU A 84 2.74 -7.92 -9.68
N VAL A 85 2.14 -7.63 -10.83
CA VAL A 85 1.24 -6.50 -11.05
C VAL A 85 -0.15 -7.02 -11.35
N THR A 86 -1.12 -6.70 -10.48
CA THR A 86 -2.50 -7.17 -10.64
C THR A 86 -3.25 -6.38 -11.70
N PRO A 87 -4.31 -6.94 -12.30
CA PRO A 87 -5.36 -6.14 -12.95
C PRO A 87 -6.05 -5.23 -11.93
N ILE A 88 -7.02 -4.44 -12.38
CA ILE A 88 -7.91 -3.72 -11.47
C ILE A 88 -8.77 -4.74 -10.71
N LEU A 89 -8.67 -4.69 -9.39
CA LEU A 89 -9.35 -5.57 -8.46
C LEU A 89 -10.46 -4.84 -7.72
N THR A 90 -11.41 -5.61 -7.20
CA THR A 90 -12.42 -5.21 -6.23
C THR A 90 -12.08 -5.77 -4.84
N TYR A 91 -12.85 -5.38 -3.83
CA TYR A 91 -12.70 -5.93 -2.48
C TYR A 91 -12.89 -7.44 -2.42
N GLY A 92 -13.78 -7.99 -3.27
CA GLY A 92 -14.04 -9.44 -3.37
C GLY A 92 -12.84 -10.23 -3.91
N ASP A 93 -11.97 -9.61 -4.69
CA ASP A 93 -10.78 -10.26 -5.26
C ASP A 93 -9.62 -10.43 -4.26
N ILE A 94 -9.73 -9.86 -3.05
CA ILE A 94 -8.64 -9.92 -2.05
C ILE A 94 -8.29 -11.37 -1.71
N GLU A 95 -9.26 -12.25 -1.58
CA GLU A 95 -9.03 -13.67 -1.28
C GLU A 95 -8.30 -14.39 -2.41
N THR A 96 -8.66 -14.09 -3.65
CA THR A 96 -7.96 -14.59 -4.85
C THR A 96 -6.49 -14.18 -4.84
N LEU A 97 -6.21 -12.90 -4.57
CA LEU A 97 -4.85 -12.39 -4.46
C LEU A 97 -4.09 -13.03 -3.28
N GLN A 98 -4.74 -13.21 -2.14
CA GLN A 98 -4.14 -13.87 -0.98
C GLN A 98 -3.73 -15.31 -1.29
N GLU A 99 -4.59 -16.07 -1.98
CA GLU A 99 -4.29 -17.44 -2.34
C GLU A 99 -3.18 -17.52 -3.40
N LEU A 100 -3.22 -16.66 -4.42
CA LEU A 100 -2.12 -16.56 -5.38
C LEU A 100 -0.78 -16.30 -4.68
N CYS A 101 -0.74 -15.38 -3.72
CA CYS A 101 0.48 -15.11 -2.93
C CYS A 101 0.95 -16.34 -2.13
N ARG A 102 0.03 -17.16 -1.59
CA ARG A 102 0.41 -18.44 -0.94
C ARG A 102 1.02 -19.41 -1.95
N GLN A 103 0.41 -19.55 -3.14
CA GLN A 103 0.91 -20.42 -4.20
C GLN A 103 2.30 -19.99 -4.68
N LEU A 104 2.52 -18.69 -4.90
CA LEU A 104 3.83 -18.15 -5.27
C LEU A 104 4.88 -18.45 -4.20
N ARG A 105 4.55 -18.21 -2.93
CA ARG A 105 5.42 -18.54 -1.78
C ARG A 105 5.76 -20.03 -1.73
N HIS A 106 4.79 -20.92 -1.89
CA HIS A 106 5.00 -22.36 -1.91
C HIS A 106 5.89 -22.79 -3.08
N ASN A 107 5.87 -22.05 -4.19
CA ASN A 107 6.70 -22.27 -5.36
C ASN A 107 8.07 -21.57 -5.30
N GLY A 108 8.48 -21.05 -4.14
CA GLY A 108 9.82 -20.56 -3.87
C GLY A 108 9.97 -19.04 -3.89
N ALA A 109 8.91 -18.27 -4.19
CA ALA A 109 8.97 -16.81 -4.14
C ALA A 109 9.29 -16.33 -2.72
N LYS A 110 10.19 -15.34 -2.62
CA LYS A 110 10.60 -14.69 -1.38
C LYS A 110 10.45 -13.18 -1.53
N SER A 111 10.00 -12.52 -0.47
CA SER A 111 9.81 -11.06 -0.46
C SER A 111 9.97 -10.54 0.96
N ASP A 112 10.94 -9.70 1.17
CA ASP A 112 11.18 -8.93 2.39
C ASP A 112 12.11 -7.75 2.08
N ALA A 113 12.32 -6.83 3.03
CA ALA A 113 13.12 -5.63 2.81
C ALA A 113 14.59 -5.93 2.52
N SER A 114 15.18 -6.99 3.11
CA SER A 114 16.58 -7.38 2.87
C SER A 114 16.85 -7.80 1.42
N ARG A 115 15.77 -8.14 0.69
CA ARG A 115 15.79 -8.48 -0.74
C ARG A 115 15.50 -7.31 -1.65
N GLY A 116 15.41 -6.09 -1.10
CA GLY A 116 14.97 -4.90 -1.85
C GLY A 116 13.50 -4.96 -2.26
N CYS A 117 12.69 -5.83 -1.67
CA CYS A 117 11.29 -6.03 -2.05
C CYS A 117 10.34 -5.18 -1.22
N GLY A 118 9.32 -4.63 -1.87
CA GLY A 118 8.22 -3.91 -1.28
C GLY A 118 6.86 -4.39 -1.78
N VAL A 119 5.84 -3.74 -1.27
CA VAL A 119 4.45 -3.89 -1.74
C VAL A 119 3.89 -2.50 -1.96
N HIS A 120 3.36 -2.26 -3.16
CA HIS A 120 2.70 -1.01 -3.51
C HIS A 120 1.20 -1.26 -3.70
N ILE A 121 0.38 -0.38 -3.15
CA ILE A 121 -1.07 -0.50 -3.22
C ILE A 121 -1.63 0.77 -3.84
N HIS A 122 -2.37 0.60 -4.91
CA HIS A 122 -3.08 1.63 -5.64
C HIS A 122 -4.57 1.57 -5.30
N ILE A 123 -5.13 2.70 -4.91
CA ILE A 123 -6.57 2.87 -4.76
C ILE A 123 -7.05 3.81 -5.85
N GLY A 124 -8.11 3.43 -6.55
CA GLY A 124 -8.67 4.29 -7.60
C GLY A 124 -8.98 5.70 -7.09
N ALA A 125 -8.51 6.73 -7.80
CA ALA A 125 -8.68 8.11 -7.39
C ALA A 125 -10.09 8.65 -7.64
N GLN A 126 -11.02 7.85 -8.16
CA GLN A 126 -12.40 8.23 -8.35
C GLN A 126 -13.05 8.73 -7.04
N GLY A 127 -13.79 9.82 -7.14
CA GLY A 127 -14.43 10.48 -6.00
C GLY A 127 -13.48 11.31 -5.13
N HIS A 128 -12.17 11.31 -5.39
CA HIS A 128 -11.26 12.25 -4.75
C HIS A 128 -11.36 13.64 -5.39
N THR A 129 -11.35 14.64 -4.52
CA THR A 129 -11.23 16.07 -4.86
C THR A 129 -9.86 16.57 -4.40
N PRO A 130 -9.41 17.75 -4.84
CA PRO A 130 -8.19 18.37 -4.29
C PRO A 130 -8.21 18.49 -2.76
N GLN A 131 -9.40 18.73 -2.20
CA GLN A 131 -9.58 18.80 -0.74
C GLN A 131 -9.38 17.44 -0.07
N SER A 132 -9.99 16.38 -0.60
CA SER A 132 -9.82 15.04 -0.01
C SER A 132 -8.40 14.51 -0.17
N LEU A 133 -7.69 14.82 -1.25
CA LEU A 133 -6.27 14.48 -1.41
C LEU A 133 -5.38 15.29 -0.46
N ARG A 134 -5.69 16.55 -0.18
CA ARG A 134 -5.04 17.32 0.89
C ARG A 134 -5.32 16.68 2.26
N ASN A 135 -6.55 16.27 2.53
CA ASN A 135 -6.89 15.57 3.76
C ASN A 135 -6.08 14.28 3.89
N LEU A 136 -5.96 13.50 2.80
CA LEU A 136 -5.18 12.26 2.80
C LEU A 136 -3.70 12.51 3.12
N ALA A 137 -3.10 13.52 2.50
CA ALA A 137 -1.72 13.92 2.81
C ALA A 137 -1.55 14.32 4.28
N ASN A 138 -2.52 15.06 4.84
CA ASN A 138 -2.50 15.45 6.25
C ASN A 138 -2.70 14.24 7.19
N ILE A 139 -3.60 13.30 6.84
CA ILE A 139 -3.80 12.05 7.59
C ILE A 139 -2.52 11.22 7.59
N MET A 140 -1.88 11.08 6.43
CA MET A 140 -0.60 10.38 6.33
C MET A 140 0.45 11.05 7.20
N ALA A 141 0.72 12.33 7.02
CA ALA A 141 1.74 13.06 7.77
C ALA A 141 1.55 12.97 9.29
N SER A 142 0.29 12.94 9.77
CA SER A 142 0.00 12.83 11.20
C SER A 142 0.16 11.41 11.77
N HIS A 143 0.26 10.37 10.93
CA HIS A 143 0.31 8.96 11.36
C HIS A 143 1.50 8.17 10.79
N GLU A 144 2.31 8.72 9.90
CA GLU A 144 3.43 8.02 9.23
C GLU A 144 4.40 7.38 10.22
N SER A 145 4.77 8.10 11.28
CA SER A 145 5.68 7.57 12.31
C SER A 145 5.07 6.38 13.03
N LEU A 146 3.78 6.45 13.37
CA LEU A 146 3.07 5.37 14.03
C LEU A 146 2.92 4.15 13.12
N ILE A 147 2.64 4.37 11.83
CA ILE A 147 2.57 3.29 10.83
C ILE A 147 3.95 2.66 10.65
N ALA A 148 5.01 3.46 10.53
CA ALA A 148 6.37 2.97 10.34
C ALA A 148 6.83 2.11 11.52
N GLU A 149 6.50 2.51 12.75
CA GLU A 149 6.78 1.73 13.96
C GLU A 149 5.96 0.44 13.99
N ALA A 150 4.64 0.52 13.72
CA ALA A 150 3.73 -0.63 13.72
C ALA A 150 4.14 -1.71 12.72
N LEU A 151 4.61 -1.31 11.55
CA LEU A 151 5.03 -2.21 10.47
C LEU A 151 6.53 -2.52 10.48
N LYS A 152 7.31 -1.95 11.40
CA LYS A 152 8.77 -2.07 11.44
C LYS A 152 9.41 -1.79 10.08
N LEU A 153 9.00 -0.68 9.45
CA LEU A 153 9.47 -0.35 8.11
C LEU A 153 11.00 -0.20 8.09
N ASP A 154 11.62 -0.79 7.07
CA ASP A 154 13.06 -0.71 6.89
C ASP A 154 13.52 0.74 6.62
N ARG A 155 14.54 1.20 7.36
CA ARG A 155 15.03 2.57 7.29
C ARG A 155 15.65 2.93 5.93
N SER A 156 16.27 1.96 5.27
CA SER A 156 16.89 2.19 3.95
C SER A 156 15.81 2.34 2.88
N ARG A 157 14.72 1.57 2.97
CA ARG A 157 13.54 1.76 2.11
C ARG A 157 12.90 3.11 2.35
N MET A 158 12.68 3.49 3.62
CA MET A 158 12.10 4.80 3.97
C MET A 158 12.92 5.97 3.43
N SER A 159 14.24 5.88 3.42
CA SER A 159 15.09 6.96 2.90
C SER A 159 15.11 7.05 1.37
N ARG A 160 14.95 5.93 0.66
CA ARG A 160 15.12 5.84 -0.81
C ARG A 160 13.80 5.81 -1.58
N TYR A 161 12.86 4.97 -1.15
CA TYR A 161 11.70 4.58 -1.97
C TYR A 161 10.36 5.02 -1.40
N CYS A 162 10.27 5.27 -0.08
CA CYS A 162 9.03 5.63 0.58
C CYS A 162 9.24 6.64 1.71
N ARG A 163 9.80 7.81 1.35
CA ARG A 163 9.96 8.93 2.29
C ARG A 163 8.61 9.38 2.84
N THR A 164 8.61 9.99 4.01
CA THR A 164 7.42 10.67 4.57
C THR A 164 6.94 11.79 3.64
N VAL A 165 5.72 12.26 3.84
CA VAL A 165 5.17 13.39 3.06
C VAL A 165 6.09 14.62 3.21
N ASP A 166 6.46 15.25 2.10
CA ASP A 166 7.37 16.40 2.11
C ASP A 166 6.78 17.57 2.92
N PRO A 167 7.49 18.12 3.91
CA PRO A 167 7.00 19.23 4.73
C PRO A 167 6.67 20.50 3.92
N ARG A 168 7.41 20.77 2.83
CA ARG A 168 7.12 21.91 1.94
C ARG A 168 5.82 21.71 1.19
N PHE A 169 5.57 20.45 0.75
CA PHE A 169 4.28 20.13 0.15
C PHE A 169 3.14 20.34 1.15
N LEU A 170 3.27 19.83 2.39
CA LEU A 170 2.26 20.01 3.44
C LEU A 170 1.99 21.48 3.74
N GLU A 171 3.03 22.30 3.86
CA GLU A 171 2.89 23.74 4.06
C GLU A 171 2.11 24.38 2.92
N GLN A 172 2.56 24.16 1.66
CA GLN A 172 1.98 24.80 0.49
C GLN A 172 0.54 24.34 0.24
N VAL A 173 0.25 23.05 0.34
CA VAL A 173 -1.10 22.53 0.09
C VAL A 173 -2.11 23.00 1.15
N ASN A 174 -1.69 23.16 2.41
CA ASN A 174 -2.54 23.65 3.48
C ASN A 174 -2.72 25.18 3.44
N ARG A 175 -1.70 25.91 3.02
CA ARG A 175 -1.78 27.37 2.85
C ARG A 175 -2.64 27.75 1.65
N ARG A 176 -2.39 27.12 0.48
CA ARG A 176 -3.03 27.49 -0.80
C ARG A 176 -4.41 26.87 -0.98
N LYS A 177 -4.71 25.75 -0.34
CA LYS A 177 -6.00 25.03 -0.40
C LYS A 177 -6.50 24.87 -1.84
N PRO A 178 -5.80 24.11 -2.71
CA PRO A 178 -6.11 24.02 -4.12
C PRO A 178 -7.56 23.59 -4.37
N ARG A 179 -8.20 24.21 -5.38
CA ARG A 179 -9.58 23.92 -5.78
C ARG A 179 -9.68 23.12 -7.08
N SER A 180 -8.55 22.90 -7.77
CA SER A 180 -8.48 22.08 -8.98
C SER A 180 -7.36 21.06 -8.88
N MET A 181 -7.48 19.94 -9.60
CA MET A 181 -6.44 18.92 -9.66
C MET A 181 -5.16 19.46 -10.30
N ALA A 182 -5.26 20.33 -11.30
CA ALA A 182 -4.10 20.99 -11.91
C ALA A 182 -3.32 21.82 -10.88
N HIS A 183 -4.02 22.64 -10.06
CA HIS A 183 -3.37 23.43 -9.02
C HIS A 183 -2.75 22.53 -7.92
N LEU A 184 -3.39 21.43 -7.55
CA LEU A 184 -2.80 20.46 -6.63
C LEU A 184 -1.54 19.82 -7.22
N ALA A 185 -1.56 19.46 -8.50
CA ALA A 185 -0.40 18.92 -9.21
C ALA A 185 0.76 19.93 -9.24
N ASP A 186 0.47 21.22 -9.50
CA ASP A 186 1.48 22.27 -9.48
C ASP A 186 2.16 22.37 -8.12
N ILE A 187 1.39 22.33 -7.04
CA ILE A 187 1.93 22.35 -5.68
C ILE A 187 2.78 21.10 -5.43
N TRP A 188 2.29 19.91 -5.83
CA TRP A 188 3.00 18.64 -5.66
C TRP A 188 4.38 18.67 -6.32
N TYR A 189 4.43 18.97 -7.61
CA TYR A 189 5.70 18.92 -8.35
C TYR A 189 6.66 20.05 -7.97
N THR A 190 6.16 21.24 -7.66
CA THR A 190 6.99 22.37 -7.23
C THR A 190 7.63 22.10 -5.87
N SER A 191 6.92 21.43 -4.95
CA SER A 191 7.40 21.16 -3.60
C SER A 191 8.36 19.98 -3.54
N ASN A 192 8.15 18.94 -4.35
CA ASN A 192 8.94 17.71 -4.31
C ASN A 192 10.22 17.73 -5.18
N GLY A 193 10.49 18.82 -5.90
CA GLY A 193 11.75 19.03 -6.62
C GLY A 193 12.04 17.95 -7.66
N ALA A 194 11.14 17.76 -8.62
CA ALA A 194 11.26 16.69 -9.60
C ALA A 194 12.38 16.95 -10.61
N SER A 195 13.27 15.98 -10.77
CA SER A 195 14.36 16.00 -11.78
C SER A 195 13.86 15.70 -13.18
N TYR A 196 12.68 15.09 -13.33
CA TYR A 196 12.07 14.69 -14.60
C TYR A 196 10.74 15.39 -14.84
N GLY A 197 10.31 15.42 -16.10
CA GLY A 197 9.00 15.95 -16.48
C GLY A 197 7.84 15.26 -15.73
N ARG A 198 6.73 15.99 -15.60
CA ARG A 198 5.55 15.53 -14.83
C ARG A 198 4.90 14.25 -15.38
N SER A 199 5.07 13.96 -16.66
CA SER A 199 4.57 12.74 -17.31
C SER A 199 5.55 11.56 -17.22
N HIS A 200 6.78 11.79 -16.75
CA HIS A 200 7.80 10.76 -16.72
C HIS A 200 7.51 9.72 -15.63
N HIS A 201 7.47 8.44 -15.99
CA HIS A 201 7.16 7.35 -15.07
C HIS A 201 8.04 7.34 -13.80
N TYR A 202 9.34 7.63 -13.94
CA TYR A 202 10.32 7.68 -12.84
C TYR A 202 10.52 9.09 -12.27
N ASN A 203 9.49 9.93 -12.28
CA ASN A 203 9.55 11.23 -11.62
C ASN A 203 9.87 11.06 -10.13
N ASP A 204 10.87 11.76 -9.60
CA ASP A 204 11.40 11.58 -8.23
C ASP A 204 10.36 11.86 -7.14
N SER A 205 9.32 12.64 -7.45
CA SER A 205 8.23 12.91 -6.53
C SER A 205 7.43 11.67 -6.13
N ARG A 206 7.57 10.55 -6.87
CA ARG A 206 6.91 9.27 -6.56
C ARG A 206 7.45 8.58 -5.30
N TYR A 207 8.68 8.88 -4.87
CA TYR A 207 9.36 8.15 -3.80
C TYR A 207 8.95 8.60 -2.40
N HIS A 208 7.66 8.67 -2.15
CA HIS A 208 7.03 8.93 -0.84
C HIS A 208 6.11 7.78 -0.44
N MET A 209 5.83 7.63 0.87
CA MET A 209 4.85 6.67 1.39
C MET A 209 3.49 6.83 0.71
N LEU A 210 3.08 8.09 0.54
CA LEU A 210 1.92 8.50 -0.25
C LEU A 210 2.41 9.13 -1.56
N ASN A 211 2.18 8.46 -2.67
CA ASN A 211 2.56 8.92 -4.00
C ASN A 211 1.36 9.50 -4.76
N LEU A 212 1.27 10.83 -4.84
CA LEU A 212 0.26 11.52 -5.64
C LEU A 212 0.68 11.70 -7.11
N HIS A 213 1.94 11.45 -7.49
CA HIS A 213 2.32 11.40 -8.91
C HIS A 213 1.46 10.37 -9.67
N ALA A 214 1.19 9.21 -9.06
CA ALA A 214 0.29 8.21 -9.63
C ALA A 214 -1.15 8.74 -9.82
N THR A 215 -1.60 9.68 -9.00
CA THR A 215 -2.92 10.31 -9.15
C THR A 215 -3.02 11.12 -10.43
N PHE A 216 -1.95 11.84 -10.77
CA PHE A 216 -1.92 12.71 -11.95
C PHE A 216 -1.58 11.97 -13.24
N THR A 217 -0.98 10.79 -13.17
CA THR A 217 -0.51 10.03 -14.35
C THR A 217 -1.26 8.72 -14.60
N LYS A 218 -1.74 8.06 -13.54
CA LYS A 218 -2.42 6.74 -13.62
C LYS A 218 -3.87 6.79 -13.12
N GLY A 219 -4.31 7.90 -12.50
CA GLY A 219 -5.64 8.00 -11.89
C GLY A 219 -5.81 7.19 -10.62
N THR A 220 -4.74 6.91 -9.89
CA THR A 220 -4.75 6.15 -8.63
C THR A 220 -3.99 6.87 -7.53
N VAL A 221 -4.41 6.75 -6.29
CA VAL A 221 -3.59 7.09 -5.12
C VAL A 221 -2.72 5.88 -4.79
N GLU A 222 -1.41 6.04 -4.79
CA GLU A 222 -0.47 4.95 -4.51
C GLU A 222 0.13 5.07 -3.11
N PHE A 223 0.14 3.95 -2.40
CA PHE A 223 0.81 3.77 -1.11
C PHE A 223 2.00 2.83 -1.30
N ARG A 224 3.24 3.35 -1.14
CA ARG A 224 4.49 2.65 -1.45
C ARG A 224 5.24 2.11 -0.23
N LEU A 225 4.68 2.27 0.96
CA LEU A 225 5.41 2.06 2.22
C LEU A 225 5.57 0.59 2.63
N PHE A 226 4.78 -0.32 2.11
CA PHE A 226 4.66 -1.65 2.66
C PHE A 226 5.81 -2.59 2.28
N GLN A 227 6.06 -3.54 3.15
CA GLN A 227 6.98 -4.66 2.99
C GLN A 227 6.46 -5.85 3.81
N PHE A 228 6.88 -7.06 3.47
CA PHE A 228 6.64 -8.20 4.33
C PHE A 228 7.71 -8.28 5.43
N ASP A 229 7.34 -8.90 6.56
CA ASP A 229 8.27 -9.10 7.66
C ASP A 229 9.46 -9.98 7.22
N GLU A 230 10.64 -9.65 7.71
CA GLU A 230 11.80 -10.51 7.56
C GLU A 230 11.65 -11.81 8.38
N PRO A 231 12.26 -12.92 7.93
CA PRO A 231 12.33 -14.12 8.73
C PRO A 231 13.07 -13.87 10.04
N THR A 232 12.57 -14.42 11.13
CA THR A 232 13.23 -14.44 12.44
C THR A 232 13.34 -15.89 12.93
N ALA A 233 14.04 -16.12 14.04
CA ALA A 233 14.10 -17.47 14.66
C ALA A 233 12.70 -18.00 15.01
N GLU A 234 11.76 -17.11 15.32
CA GLU A 234 10.41 -17.44 15.78
C GLU A 234 9.34 -17.36 14.69
N ARG A 235 9.62 -16.65 13.60
CA ARG A 235 8.64 -16.37 12.53
C ARG A 235 9.26 -16.58 11.15
N ARG A 236 8.52 -17.30 10.31
CA ARG A 236 8.97 -17.61 8.95
C ARG A 236 9.17 -16.39 8.04
N GLY A 237 8.55 -15.25 8.31
CA GLY A 237 8.62 -14.04 7.47
C GLY A 237 8.20 -14.24 6.01
N GLY A 238 8.50 -13.23 5.17
CA GLY A 238 8.24 -13.25 3.73
C GLY A 238 6.77 -13.05 3.36
N ILE A 239 6.41 -13.39 2.11
CA ILE A 239 5.06 -13.19 1.57
C ILE A 239 4.01 -13.77 2.53
N HIS A 240 3.12 -12.91 3.02
CA HIS A 240 2.10 -13.28 3.99
C HIS A 240 0.73 -12.73 3.60
N ALA A 241 -0.19 -13.63 3.27
CA ALA A 241 -1.53 -13.31 2.77
C ALA A 241 -2.36 -12.41 3.73
N GLY A 242 -2.30 -12.67 5.04
CA GLY A 242 -2.99 -11.84 6.04
C GLY A 242 -2.40 -10.43 6.16
N GLN A 243 -1.08 -10.30 6.03
CA GLN A 243 -0.38 -9.02 6.02
C GLN A 243 -0.79 -8.19 4.80
N LEU A 244 -0.81 -8.82 3.61
CA LEU A 244 -1.23 -8.17 2.38
C LEU A 244 -2.69 -7.66 2.45
N LYS A 245 -3.64 -8.49 2.93
CA LYS A 245 -5.03 -8.07 3.18
C LYS A 245 -5.09 -6.86 4.12
N SER A 246 -4.31 -6.89 5.20
CA SER A 246 -4.27 -5.79 6.18
C SER A 246 -3.80 -4.47 5.56
N TYR A 247 -2.81 -4.52 4.67
CA TYR A 247 -2.30 -3.36 3.95
C TYR A 247 -3.33 -2.78 2.99
N ILE A 248 -4.00 -3.64 2.22
CA ILE A 248 -5.06 -3.22 1.29
C ILE A 248 -6.21 -2.58 2.06
N GLN A 249 -6.67 -3.20 3.15
CA GLN A 249 -7.73 -2.66 4.00
C GLN A 249 -7.35 -1.29 4.57
N LEU A 250 -6.09 -1.11 5.02
CA LEU A 250 -5.61 0.17 5.52
C LEU A 250 -5.67 1.26 4.44
N CYS A 251 -5.17 0.99 3.23
CA CYS A 251 -5.19 1.94 2.12
C CYS A 251 -6.60 2.35 1.72
N LEU A 252 -7.52 1.38 1.61
CA LEU A 252 -8.94 1.62 1.33
C LEU A 252 -9.59 2.51 2.39
N ALA A 253 -9.32 2.23 3.66
CA ALA A 253 -9.88 2.97 4.79
C ALA A 253 -9.31 4.39 4.88
N LEU A 254 -8.01 4.59 4.60
CA LEU A 254 -7.36 5.90 4.54
C LEU A 254 -7.95 6.76 3.41
N SER A 255 -8.10 6.17 2.22
CA SER A 255 -8.73 6.82 1.07
C SER A 255 -10.16 7.24 1.40
N GLN A 256 -10.96 6.34 1.99
CA GLN A 256 -12.34 6.65 2.36
C GLN A 256 -12.43 7.72 3.45
N MET A 257 -11.65 7.59 4.53
CA MET A 257 -11.62 8.63 5.59
C MET A 257 -11.30 10.01 5.03
N ALA A 258 -10.35 10.09 4.10
CA ALA A 258 -9.96 11.36 3.49
C ALA A 258 -11.09 12.03 2.69
N LYS A 259 -12.00 11.23 2.10
CA LYS A 259 -13.21 11.71 1.41
C LYS A 259 -14.29 12.16 2.40
N ASP A 260 -14.44 11.44 3.51
CA ASP A 260 -15.51 11.66 4.48
C ASP A 260 -15.27 12.86 5.40
N VAL A 261 -14.00 13.16 5.71
CA VAL A 261 -13.70 14.24 6.64
C VAL A 261 -13.67 15.61 5.94
N ARG A 262 -14.26 16.60 6.59
CA ARG A 262 -14.20 17.99 6.12
C ARG A 262 -12.77 18.54 6.10
N THR A 263 -11.99 18.22 7.14
CA THR A 263 -10.62 18.67 7.30
C THR A 263 -9.82 17.64 8.11
N ALA A 264 -8.51 17.55 7.84
CA ALA A 264 -7.57 16.77 8.62
C ALA A 264 -6.37 17.63 9.00
N SER A 265 -5.80 17.39 10.19
CA SER A 265 -4.58 18.05 10.66
C SER A 265 -3.34 17.24 10.28
N PRO A 266 -2.26 17.87 9.81
CA PRO A 266 -1.00 17.18 9.54
C PRO A 266 -0.15 16.97 10.81
N LYS A 267 -0.55 17.52 11.95
CA LYS A 267 0.25 17.47 13.20
C LYS A 267 0.27 16.06 13.77
N PRO A 268 1.46 15.45 13.95
CA PRO A 268 1.58 14.17 14.64
C PRO A 268 1.03 14.29 16.07
N GLN A 269 0.33 13.26 16.50
CA GLN A 269 -0.07 13.15 17.90
C GLN A 269 1.08 12.53 18.69
N GLN A 270 1.47 13.16 19.78
CA GLN A 270 2.38 12.55 20.75
C GLN A 270 1.59 11.48 21.51
N ASN A 271 2.04 10.24 21.41
CA ASN A 271 1.36 9.10 22.02
C ASN A 271 2.31 8.43 23.02
N GLU A 272 2.00 8.53 24.31
CA GLU A 272 2.67 7.77 25.38
C GLU A 272 2.40 6.26 25.25
N ASN A 273 1.25 5.89 24.64
CA ASN A 273 0.85 4.53 24.37
C ASN A 273 0.52 4.36 22.87
N PRO A 274 1.51 4.05 22.02
CA PRO A 274 1.33 3.92 20.57
C PRO A 274 0.34 2.80 20.20
N LYS A 275 0.30 1.71 20.97
CA LYS A 275 -0.63 0.60 20.73
C LYS A 275 -2.08 1.01 20.94
N TYR A 276 -2.37 1.75 22.00
CA TYR A 276 -3.71 2.32 22.24
C TYR A 276 -4.09 3.33 21.15
N ALA A 277 -3.16 4.21 20.78
CA ALA A 277 -3.37 5.20 19.73
C ALA A 277 -3.72 4.55 18.39
N MET A 278 -2.93 3.56 17.96
CA MET A 278 -3.20 2.80 16.74
C MET A 278 -4.56 2.11 16.81
N ARG A 279 -4.86 1.37 17.88
CA ARG A 279 -6.16 0.71 18.03
C ARG A 279 -7.32 1.70 17.91
N THR A 280 -7.23 2.83 18.60
CA THR A 280 -8.29 3.86 18.57
C THR A 280 -8.45 4.46 17.18
N TRP A 281 -7.35 4.68 16.46
CA TRP A 281 -7.38 5.16 15.10
C TRP A 281 -7.99 4.15 14.13
N LEU A 282 -7.63 2.87 14.24
CA LEU A 282 -8.22 1.78 13.45
C LEU A 282 -9.74 1.70 13.62
N LEU A 283 -10.25 1.87 14.85
CA LEU A 283 -11.70 1.92 15.07
C LEU A 283 -12.37 3.10 14.34
N ARG A 284 -11.71 4.27 14.29
CA ARG A 284 -12.20 5.44 13.52
C ARG A 284 -12.13 5.21 12.01
N LEU A 285 -11.19 4.38 11.55
CA LEU A 285 -11.09 3.94 10.16
C LEU A 285 -12.14 2.88 9.78
N GLY A 286 -12.94 2.40 10.73
CA GLY A 286 -13.95 1.38 10.48
C GLY A 286 -13.49 -0.06 10.69
N PHE A 287 -12.32 -0.29 11.28
CA PHE A 287 -11.80 -1.64 11.56
C PHE A 287 -12.54 -2.28 12.75
N ILE A 288 -13.82 -2.58 12.55
CA ILE A 288 -14.73 -3.14 13.55
C ILE A 288 -15.23 -4.50 13.08
N GLY A 289 -15.36 -5.46 14.00
CA GLY A 289 -15.84 -6.80 13.70
C GLY A 289 -14.72 -7.78 13.30
N GLU A 290 -15.11 -9.02 13.06
CA GLU A 290 -14.21 -10.15 12.82
C GLU A 290 -13.43 -10.00 11.50
N GLU A 291 -14.05 -9.44 10.48
CA GLU A 291 -13.44 -9.21 9.16
C GLU A 291 -12.11 -8.45 9.23
N PHE A 292 -11.96 -7.55 10.20
CA PHE A 292 -10.77 -6.73 10.40
C PHE A 292 -9.88 -7.21 11.56
N ALA A 293 -10.16 -8.37 12.15
CA ALA A 293 -9.39 -8.88 13.28
C ALA A 293 -7.92 -9.07 12.93
N THR A 294 -7.63 -9.70 11.80
CA THR A 294 -6.27 -9.90 11.28
C THR A 294 -5.54 -8.57 11.07
N ALA A 295 -6.22 -7.57 10.49
CA ALA A 295 -5.61 -6.27 10.25
C ALA A 295 -5.32 -5.52 11.57
N ARG A 296 -6.24 -5.58 12.55
CA ARG A 296 -5.97 -5.00 13.88
C ARG A 296 -4.77 -5.65 14.56
N ASP A 297 -4.61 -6.96 14.45
CA ASP A 297 -3.44 -7.67 14.99
C ASP A 297 -2.15 -7.20 14.29
N PHE A 298 -2.07 -7.30 12.97
CA PHE A 298 -0.88 -6.90 12.21
C PHE A 298 -0.47 -5.45 12.44
N LEU A 299 -1.42 -4.54 12.55
CA LEU A 299 -1.17 -3.10 12.71
C LEU A 299 -0.89 -2.68 14.17
N THR A 300 -1.05 -3.57 15.15
CA THR A 300 -0.80 -3.24 16.56
C THR A 300 0.25 -4.10 17.24
N ARG A 301 0.54 -5.30 16.73
CA ARG A 301 1.37 -6.32 17.42
C ARG A 301 2.79 -5.87 17.75
N ASN A 302 3.39 -5.01 16.92
CA ASN A 302 4.77 -4.53 17.12
C ASN A 302 4.86 -3.27 17.98
N LEU A 303 3.73 -2.62 18.29
CA LEU A 303 3.70 -1.41 19.09
C LEU A 303 3.77 -1.73 20.58
N THR A 304 4.46 -0.88 21.33
CA THR A 304 4.52 -0.95 22.77
C THR A 304 3.26 -0.40 23.44
N GLY A 305 3.01 -0.80 24.67
CA GLY A 305 1.86 -0.34 25.45
C GLY A 305 0.71 -1.32 25.50
N ASP A 306 -0.44 -0.84 25.94
CA ASP A 306 -1.67 -1.60 26.16
C ASP A 306 -2.78 -1.14 25.21
N THR A 307 -3.59 -2.07 24.73
CA THR A 307 -4.72 -1.75 23.83
C THR A 307 -5.95 -1.22 24.56
N ALA A 308 -6.10 -1.47 25.86
CA ALA A 308 -7.29 -1.15 26.63
C ALA A 308 -7.16 0.17 27.40
N PHE A 309 -5.97 0.52 27.87
CA PHE A 309 -5.75 1.64 28.77
C PHE A 309 -4.82 2.69 28.16
N ARG A 310 -5.32 3.93 28.04
CA ARG A 310 -4.53 5.04 27.44
C ARG A 310 -3.23 5.31 28.19
N HIS A 311 -3.26 5.26 29.52
CA HIS A 311 -2.10 5.57 30.39
C HIS A 311 -1.49 4.32 31.04
N GLY A 312 -1.71 3.14 30.43
CA GLY A 312 -1.29 1.86 31.02
C GLY A 312 -2.26 1.38 32.13
N ARG A 313 -2.05 0.15 32.62
CA ARG A 313 -2.72 -0.30 33.83
C ARG A 313 -2.16 0.44 35.03
N ALA A 314 -3.00 1.01 35.88
CA ALA A 314 -2.55 1.45 37.20
C ALA A 314 -1.87 0.25 37.88
N ALA A 315 -0.69 0.45 38.43
CA ALA A 315 -0.06 -0.57 39.26
C ALA A 315 -1.04 -0.90 40.41
N ALA A 316 -1.46 -2.17 40.49
CA ALA A 316 -2.32 -2.64 41.57
C ALA A 316 -1.53 -2.75 42.87
#